data_730c0742782d7644631128a5c9404ec0
#
_entry.id   730c0742782d7644631128a5c9404ec0
#
_cell.length_a   1.000
_cell.length_b   1.000
_cell.length_c   1.000
_cell.angle_alpha   90.00
_cell.angle_beta   90.00
_cell.angle_gamma   90.00
#
_symmetry.space_group_name_H-M   'P 1'
#
loop_
_entity.id
_entity.type
_entity.pdbx_description
1 polymer ?
#
loop_
_entity_poly.entity_id
_entity_poly.type
_entity_poly.pdbx_seq_one_letter_code
_entity_poly.pdbx_strand_id
1 'polypeptide(L)'
;RFHSEILAYSPNGNPREVVSKDKLHTVYLWGYGDRYLIAEIKNATLEQVETAVSSVFGMTSSALAKSTTPDVAKLKALRNHTSLSEAHVTTFTHLPLVGVTSISDPTGKTSYYDYDGLGRLKANYYYEGNVVEESKKRVVQEYDYHYRN
;
A
#
# COMPACT_ATOMS: atom_id res chain seq x y z
N ARG A 1 -13.11 -12.25 21.68
CA ARG A 1 -13.99 -12.01 21.02
C ARG A 1 -13.77 -11.44 19.71
N PHE A 2 -14.62 -11.67 18.89
CA PHE A 2 -14.53 -11.33 17.53
C PHE A 2 -15.00 -9.91 17.32
N HIS A 3 -14.25 -9.13 16.60
CA HIS A 3 -14.50 -7.70 16.47
C HIS A 3 -14.65 -7.22 15.05
N SER A 4 -14.51 -8.12 14.08
CA SER A 4 -14.67 -7.74 12.68
C SER A 4 -15.16 -8.93 11.87
N GLU A 5 -15.70 -8.61 10.70
CA GLU A 5 -16.23 -9.60 9.79
C GLU A 5 -15.67 -9.34 8.41
N ILE A 6 -15.24 -10.40 7.72
CA ILE A 6 -14.71 -10.29 6.36
C ILE A 6 -15.87 -10.46 5.39
N LEU A 7 -16.12 -9.43 4.59
CA LEU A 7 -17.26 -9.40 3.67
C LEU A 7 -16.90 -9.90 2.27
N ALA A 8 -15.63 -9.88 1.89
CA ALA A 8 -15.21 -10.27 0.56
C ALA A 8 -13.76 -10.73 0.58
N TYR A 9 -13.44 -11.69 -0.31
CA TYR A 9 -12.09 -12.24 -0.47
C TYR A 9 -11.65 -12.14 -1.92
N SER A 10 -10.34 -12.07 -2.14
CA SER A 10 -9.76 -12.18 -3.46
C SER A 10 -9.73 -13.66 -3.90
N PRO A 11 -9.44 -13.94 -5.19
CA PRO A 11 -9.32 -15.33 -5.63
C PRO A 11 -8.32 -16.17 -4.85
N ASN A 12 -7.26 -15.55 -4.34
CA ASN A 12 -6.26 -16.25 -3.53
C ASN A 12 -6.62 -16.33 -2.05
N GLY A 13 -7.83 -15.87 -1.68
CA GLY A 13 -8.29 -15.95 -0.30
C GLY A 13 -7.88 -14.77 0.56
N ASN A 14 -7.33 -13.71 -0.02
CA ASN A 14 -6.98 -12.50 0.73
C ASN A 14 -8.23 -11.68 1.02
N PRO A 15 -8.35 -11.08 2.21
CA PRO A 15 -9.51 -10.23 2.51
C PRO A 15 -9.52 -8.99 1.63
N ARG A 16 -10.68 -8.65 1.09
CA ARG A 16 -10.88 -7.45 0.28
C ARG A 16 -11.65 -6.39 1.02
N GLU A 17 -12.62 -6.80 1.83
CA GLU A 17 -13.41 -5.85 2.61
C GLU A 17 -13.70 -6.46 3.98
N VAL A 18 -13.47 -5.66 5.01
CA VAL A 18 -13.69 -6.05 6.39
C VAL A 18 -14.53 -4.97 7.05
N VAL A 19 -15.51 -5.36 7.84
CA VAL A 19 -16.29 -4.40 8.63
C VAL A 19 -16.06 -4.67 10.10
N SER A 20 -15.80 -3.60 10.86
CA SER A 20 -15.58 -3.73 12.29
C SER A 20 -16.91 -3.76 13.04
N LYS A 21 -16.83 -4.07 14.33
CA LYS A 21 -17.97 -4.04 15.22
C LYS A 21 -18.66 -2.67 15.18
N ASP A 22 -17.90 -1.60 14.99
CA ASP A 22 -18.42 -0.24 14.93
C ASP A 22 -18.91 0.15 13.56
N LYS A 23 -19.07 -0.82 12.66
CA LYS A 23 -19.56 -0.59 11.31
C LYS A 23 -18.58 0.17 10.42
N LEU A 24 -17.32 0.24 10.81
CA LEU A 24 -16.29 0.86 9.98
C LEU A 24 -15.78 -0.14 8.97
N HIS A 25 -15.87 0.22 7.69
CA HIS A 25 -15.39 -0.63 6.60
C HIS A 25 -13.93 -0.30 6.29
N THR A 26 -13.15 -1.34 6.02
CA THR A 26 -11.79 -1.22 5.53
C THR A 26 -11.67 -2.10 4.30
N VAL A 27 -11.10 -1.53 3.24
CA VAL A 27 -10.90 -2.25 1.99
C VAL A 27 -9.41 -2.43 1.76
N TYR A 28 -9.04 -3.60 1.29
CA TYR A 28 -7.65 -3.94 0.98
C TYR A 28 -7.54 -4.18 -0.51
N LEU A 29 -6.58 -3.49 -1.15
CA LEU A 29 -6.25 -3.72 -2.55
C LEU A 29 -4.97 -4.53 -2.62
N TRP A 30 -4.97 -5.52 -3.50
CA TRP A 30 -3.85 -6.44 -3.68
C TRP A 30 -3.24 -6.25 -5.06
N GLY A 31 -2.00 -6.60 -5.21
CA GLY A 31 -1.27 -6.50 -6.46
C GLY A 31 -0.16 -7.54 -6.52
N TYR A 32 0.72 -7.40 -7.49
CA TYR A 32 1.83 -8.33 -7.67
C TYR A 32 1.34 -9.77 -7.80
N GLY A 33 0.32 -9.99 -8.63
CA GLY A 33 -0.27 -11.31 -8.80
C GLY A 33 -1.14 -11.72 -7.61
N ASP A 34 -1.80 -10.76 -6.96
CA ASP A 34 -2.66 -10.98 -5.80
C ASP A 34 -1.87 -11.50 -4.58
N ARG A 35 -0.58 -11.16 -4.50
CA ARG A 35 0.30 -11.65 -3.43
C ARG A 35 0.56 -10.64 -2.33
N TYR A 36 0.63 -9.35 -2.69
CA TYR A 36 1.03 -8.33 -1.73
C TYR A 36 0.01 -7.23 -1.63
N LEU A 37 -0.16 -6.72 -0.42
CA LEU A 37 -1.07 -5.61 -0.14
C LEU A 37 -0.50 -4.34 -0.76
N ILE A 38 -1.30 -3.64 -1.59
CA ILE A 38 -0.86 -2.38 -2.19
C ILE A 38 -1.62 -1.18 -1.65
N ALA A 39 -2.78 -1.37 -1.01
CA ALA A 39 -3.49 -0.27 -0.35
C ALA A 39 -4.38 -0.79 0.75
N GLU A 40 -4.43 -0.02 1.84
CA GLU A 40 -5.39 -0.20 2.92
C GLU A 40 -6.23 1.07 2.97
N ILE A 41 -7.53 0.93 2.80
CA ILE A 41 -8.43 2.07 2.69
C ILE A 41 -9.47 1.97 3.80
N LYS A 42 -9.29 2.78 4.83
CA LYS A 42 -10.18 2.79 5.98
C LYS A 42 -11.31 3.77 5.76
N ASN A 43 -12.47 3.43 6.26
CA ASN A 43 -13.69 4.23 6.15
C ASN A 43 -14.15 4.37 4.70
N ALA A 44 -14.17 3.26 3.99
CA ALA A 44 -14.69 3.18 2.64
C ALA A 44 -15.22 1.77 2.39
N THR A 45 -16.27 1.66 1.58
CA THR A 45 -16.81 0.37 1.17
C THR A 45 -16.09 -0.10 -0.09
N LEU A 46 -16.19 -1.40 -0.37
CA LEU A 46 -15.62 -1.97 -1.58
C LEU A 46 -16.17 -1.27 -2.83
N GLU A 47 -17.46 -0.93 -2.82
CA GLU A 47 -18.09 -0.24 -3.94
C GLU A 47 -17.43 1.12 -4.20
N GLN A 48 -17.20 1.89 -3.14
CA GLN A 48 -16.54 3.19 -3.25
C GLN A 48 -15.11 3.05 -3.80
N VAL A 49 -14.40 2.04 -3.34
CA VAL A 49 -13.04 1.78 -3.79
C VAL A 49 -13.03 1.31 -5.24
N GLU A 50 -13.97 0.44 -5.63
CA GLU A 50 -14.05 0.01 -7.02
C GLU A 50 -14.32 1.18 -7.96
N THR A 51 -15.13 2.13 -7.54
CA THR A 51 -15.38 3.35 -8.33
C THR A 51 -14.08 4.11 -8.54
N ALA A 52 -13.29 4.28 -7.48
CA ALA A 52 -12.02 5.00 -7.56
C ALA A 52 -11.01 4.23 -8.43
N VAL A 53 -10.90 2.92 -8.23
CA VAL A 53 -9.95 2.09 -8.99
C VAL A 53 -10.31 2.11 -10.48
N SER A 54 -11.58 1.97 -10.81
CA SER A 54 -12.03 2.00 -12.19
C SER A 54 -11.68 3.34 -12.85
N SER A 55 -11.91 4.43 -12.12
CA SER A 55 -11.65 5.77 -12.65
C SER A 55 -10.13 6.03 -12.82
N VAL A 56 -9.33 5.69 -11.81
CA VAL A 56 -7.91 6.01 -11.80
C VAL A 56 -7.09 5.04 -12.65
N PHE A 57 -7.38 3.75 -12.56
CA PHE A 57 -6.60 2.70 -13.24
C PHE A 57 -7.23 2.24 -14.55
N GLY A 58 -8.53 2.49 -14.75
CA GLY A 58 -9.22 2.02 -15.94
C GLY A 58 -9.45 0.50 -15.92
N MET A 59 -9.47 -0.11 -14.74
CA MET A 59 -9.67 -1.54 -14.60
C MET A 59 -10.33 -1.84 -13.27
N THR A 60 -10.78 -3.08 -13.09
CA THR A 60 -11.36 -3.52 -11.82
C THR A 60 -10.25 -3.79 -10.80
N SER A 61 -10.60 -3.84 -9.53
CA SER A 61 -9.63 -4.20 -8.50
C SER A 61 -9.13 -5.63 -8.68
N SER A 62 -9.96 -6.51 -9.24
CA SER A 62 -9.55 -7.89 -9.54
C SER A 62 -8.48 -7.92 -10.63
N ALA A 63 -8.62 -7.09 -11.65
CA ALA A 63 -7.61 -6.97 -12.69
C ALA A 63 -6.33 -6.33 -12.14
N LEU A 64 -6.48 -5.31 -11.30
CA LEU A 64 -5.36 -4.65 -10.64
C LEU A 64 -4.55 -5.64 -9.80
N ALA A 65 -5.24 -6.55 -9.11
CA ALA A 65 -4.59 -7.54 -8.27
C ALA A 65 -3.64 -8.43 -9.08
N LYS A 66 -3.96 -8.68 -10.34
CA LYS A 66 -3.14 -9.52 -11.21
C LYS A 66 -1.93 -8.80 -11.79
N SER A 67 -1.86 -7.48 -11.64
CA SER A 67 -0.73 -6.70 -12.16
C SER A 67 0.57 -7.17 -11.53
N THR A 68 1.60 -7.32 -12.36
CA THR A 68 2.92 -7.69 -11.84
C THR A 68 3.58 -6.54 -11.10
N THR A 69 3.35 -5.31 -11.60
CA THR A 69 3.88 -4.10 -10.95
C THR A 69 2.82 -3.01 -11.09
N PRO A 70 2.13 -2.66 -9.99
CA PRO A 70 1.15 -1.58 -10.04
C PRO A 70 1.78 -0.24 -10.38
N ASP A 71 1.02 0.60 -11.07
CA ASP A 71 1.45 1.96 -11.39
C ASP A 71 1.44 2.78 -10.10
N VAL A 72 2.63 3.16 -9.63
CA VAL A 72 2.79 3.83 -8.34
C VAL A 72 2.12 5.21 -8.33
N ALA A 73 2.23 5.95 -9.43
CA ALA A 73 1.61 7.29 -9.50
C ALA A 73 0.09 7.19 -9.39
N LYS A 74 -0.51 6.23 -10.08
CA LYS A 74 -1.95 6.01 -10.01
C LYS A 74 -2.36 5.55 -8.62
N LEU A 75 -1.55 4.69 -8.02
CA LEU A 75 -1.83 4.20 -6.67
C LEU A 75 -1.85 5.36 -5.67
N LYS A 76 -0.88 6.26 -5.77
CA LYS A 76 -0.85 7.44 -4.90
C LYS A 76 -2.00 8.40 -5.19
N ALA A 77 -2.42 8.52 -6.45
CA ALA A 77 -3.51 9.41 -6.85
C ALA A 77 -4.88 8.91 -6.39
N LEU A 78 -4.98 7.64 -6.04
CA LEU A 78 -6.24 7.03 -5.66
C LEU A 78 -6.92 7.80 -4.52
N ARG A 79 -6.15 8.30 -3.57
CA ARG A 79 -6.67 9.03 -2.41
C ARG A 79 -7.40 10.32 -2.78
N ASN A 80 -7.15 10.83 -3.99
CA ASN A 80 -7.73 12.10 -4.42
C ASN A 80 -9.07 11.92 -5.11
N HIS A 81 -9.53 10.68 -5.31
CA HIS A 81 -10.80 10.45 -5.96
C HIS A 81 -11.95 10.83 -5.02
N THR A 82 -12.99 11.45 -5.59
CA THR A 82 -14.11 11.95 -4.79
C THR A 82 -14.83 10.86 -4.00
N SER A 83 -14.88 9.63 -4.52
CA SER A 83 -15.52 8.51 -3.81
C SER A 83 -14.79 8.15 -2.52
N LEU A 84 -13.54 8.59 -2.35
CA LEU A 84 -12.72 8.29 -1.19
C LEU A 84 -12.45 9.54 -0.34
N SER A 85 -13.28 10.57 -0.47
CA SER A 85 -13.06 11.86 0.21
C SER A 85 -13.04 11.73 1.74
N GLU A 86 -13.75 10.74 2.29
CA GLU A 86 -13.80 10.52 3.73
C GLU A 86 -12.92 9.37 4.18
N ALA A 87 -12.15 8.80 3.26
CA ALA A 87 -11.36 7.62 3.55
C ALA A 87 -9.92 7.97 3.92
N HIS A 88 -9.29 7.04 4.63
CA HIS A 88 -7.87 7.12 4.98
C HIS A 88 -7.13 6.08 4.17
N VAL A 89 -6.34 6.53 3.19
CA VAL A 89 -5.69 5.65 2.22
C VAL A 89 -4.21 5.55 2.54
N THR A 90 -3.74 4.33 2.79
CA THR A 90 -2.32 4.01 2.94
C THR A 90 -1.94 3.11 1.77
N THR A 91 -0.85 3.42 1.09
CA THR A 91 -0.42 2.62 -0.06
C THR A 91 0.97 2.04 0.17
N PHE A 92 1.23 0.91 -0.49
CA PHE A 92 2.46 0.14 -0.31
C PHE A 92 3.04 -0.24 -1.66
N THR A 93 4.36 -0.16 -1.79
CA THR A 93 5.05 -0.79 -2.92
C THR A 93 5.99 -1.86 -2.38
N HIS A 94 6.29 -2.85 -3.22
CA HIS A 94 7.06 -4.02 -2.79
C HIS A 94 8.15 -4.38 -3.78
N LEU A 95 9.22 -4.94 -3.26
CA LEU A 95 10.15 -5.71 -4.06
C LEU A 95 9.78 -7.17 -3.81
N PRO A 96 9.25 -7.88 -4.82
CA PRO A 96 8.76 -9.24 -4.60
C PRO A 96 9.80 -10.14 -3.95
N LEU A 97 9.36 -10.96 -3.00
CA LEU A 97 10.18 -11.90 -2.24
C LEU A 97 11.19 -11.26 -1.31
N VAL A 98 11.23 -9.93 -1.24
CA VAL A 98 12.18 -9.22 -0.39
C VAL A 98 11.45 -8.42 0.69
N GLY A 99 10.61 -7.49 0.28
CA GLY A 99 9.88 -6.71 1.27
C GLY A 99 9.27 -5.42 0.73
N VAL A 100 8.66 -4.67 1.63
CA VAL A 100 8.04 -3.38 1.32
C VAL A 100 9.13 -2.39 0.95
N THR A 101 8.96 -1.66 -0.15
CA THR A 101 9.90 -0.63 -0.60
C THR A 101 9.42 0.78 -0.29
N SER A 102 8.12 0.99 -0.15
CA SER A 102 7.61 2.29 0.29
C SER A 102 6.24 2.14 0.92
N ILE A 103 5.93 3.07 1.83
CA ILE A 103 4.62 3.20 2.47
C ILE A 103 4.25 4.67 2.41
N SER A 104 3.10 4.97 1.80
CA SER A 104 2.55 6.34 1.79
C SER A 104 1.36 6.36 2.74
N ASP A 105 1.45 7.17 3.80
CA ASP A 105 0.43 7.23 4.84
C ASP A 105 -0.80 8.02 4.37
N PRO A 106 -1.88 8.09 5.17
CA PRO A 106 -3.08 8.82 4.76
C PRO A 106 -2.88 10.29 4.45
N THR A 107 -1.81 10.91 4.95
CA THR A 107 -1.50 12.31 4.63
C THR A 107 -0.71 12.42 3.33
N GLY A 108 -0.28 11.30 2.76
CA GLY A 108 0.52 11.26 1.55
C GLY A 108 2.02 11.25 1.79
N LYS A 109 2.44 11.32 3.05
CA LYS A 109 3.86 11.25 3.38
C LYS A 109 4.38 9.84 3.13
N THR A 110 5.51 9.74 2.41
CA THR A 110 6.05 8.46 1.99
C THR A 110 7.36 8.15 2.72
N SER A 111 7.44 6.94 3.24
CA SER A 111 8.66 6.36 3.81
C SER A 111 9.19 5.31 2.85
N TYR A 112 10.50 5.23 2.72
CA TYR A 112 11.17 4.32 1.79
C TYR A 112 12.05 3.33 2.53
N TYR A 113 12.19 2.15 1.96
CA TYR A 113 12.94 1.04 2.54
C TYR A 113 13.85 0.44 1.49
N ASP A 114 15.16 0.48 1.72
CA ASP A 114 16.15 -0.09 0.80
C ASP A 114 16.67 -1.40 1.38
N TYR A 115 17.01 -2.32 0.48
CA TYR A 115 17.50 -3.64 0.85
C TYR A 115 18.88 -3.87 0.21
N ASP A 116 19.72 -4.67 0.87
CA ASP A 116 21.00 -5.05 0.32
C ASP A 116 20.84 -6.24 -0.65
N GLY A 117 21.97 -6.68 -1.22
CA GLY A 117 21.95 -7.77 -2.20
C GLY A 117 21.52 -9.11 -1.64
N LEU A 118 21.48 -9.24 -0.32
CA LEU A 118 21.02 -10.46 0.34
C LEU A 118 19.57 -10.34 0.81
N GLY A 119 18.87 -9.26 0.44
CA GLY A 119 17.49 -9.06 0.80
C GLY A 119 17.27 -8.59 2.23
N ARG A 120 18.32 -8.06 2.88
CA ARG A 120 18.20 -7.54 4.24
C ARG A 120 17.95 -6.04 4.19
N LEU A 121 17.16 -5.55 5.14
CA LEU A 121 16.88 -4.11 5.22
C LEU A 121 18.17 -3.34 5.44
N LYS A 122 18.46 -2.39 4.55
CA LYS A 122 19.69 -1.60 4.58
C LYS A 122 19.46 -0.23 5.19
N ALA A 123 18.34 0.41 4.87
CA ALA A 123 18.06 1.74 5.38
C ALA A 123 16.58 2.03 5.22
N ASN A 124 16.06 2.93 6.08
CA ASN A 124 14.79 3.54 5.80
C ASN A 124 14.95 5.06 5.83
N TYR A 125 14.18 5.76 5.02
CA TYR A 125 14.37 7.19 4.83
C TYR A 125 13.09 7.81 4.27
N TYR A 126 13.05 9.13 4.28
CA TYR A 126 11.97 9.89 3.65
C TYR A 126 12.58 11.14 3.02
N TYR A 127 11.77 11.86 2.25
CA TYR A 127 12.18 13.13 1.66
C TYR A 127 11.41 14.25 2.34
N GLU A 128 12.15 15.24 2.84
CA GLU A 128 11.54 16.38 3.52
C GLU A 128 10.60 17.11 2.57
N GLY A 129 9.41 17.44 3.08
CA GLY A 129 8.38 18.07 2.25
C GLY A 129 7.84 17.15 1.15
N ASN A 130 8.16 15.86 1.21
CA ASN A 130 7.74 14.89 0.20
C ASN A 130 8.29 15.19 -1.20
N VAL A 131 9.39 15.93 -1.26
CA VAL A 131 10.06 16.30 -2.50
C VAL A 131 11.20 15.33 -2.76
N VAL A 132 11.09 14.52 -3.81
CA VAL A 132 12.07 13.48 -4.12
C VAL A 132 13.31 14.12 -4.77
N GLU A 133 14.21 14.58 -3.91
CA GLU A 133 15.48 15.17 -4.29
C GLU A 133 16.52 14.75 -3.27
N GLU A 134 17.74 14.51 -3.71
CA GLU A 134 18.81 14.04 -2.82
C GLU A 134 19.02 14.99 -1.64
N SER A 135 18.94 16.30 -1.89
CA SER A 135 19.14 17.31 -0.84
C SER A 135 18.05 17.25 0.24
N LYS A 136 16.92 16.63 -0.06
CA LYS A 136 15.79 16.51 0.87
C LYS A 136 15.75 15.16 1.57
N LYS A 137 16.62 14.24 1.20
CA LYS A 137 16.64 12.89 1.77
C LYS A 137 17.04 12.92 3.24
N ARG A 138 16.25 12.27 4.07
CA ARG A 138 16.50 12.18 5.52
C ARG A 138 16.47 10.72 5.92
N VAL A 139 17.64 10.18 6.24
CA VAL A 139 17.77 8.78 6.65
C VAL A 139 17.31 8.68 8.10
N VAL A 140 16.36 7.78 8.36
CA VAL A 140 15.86 7.55 9.71
C VAL A 140 16.73 6.54 10.42
N GLN A 141 17.11 5.47 9.72
CA GLN A 141 17.93 4.42 10.29
C GLN A 141 18.69 3.70 9.19
N GLU A 142 19.94 3.36 9.49
CA GLU A 142 20.75 2.53 8.61
C GLU A 142 21.16 1.29 9.39
N TYR A 143 21.27 0.18 8.66
CA TYR A 143 21.62 -1.12 9.23
C TYR A 143 22.93 -1.58 8.62
N ASP A 144 23.87 -1.94 9.48
CA ASP A 144 25.18 -2.38 9.06
C ASP A 144 25.40 -3.80 9.56
N TYR A 145 25.53 -4.72 8.61
CA TYR A 145 25.67 -6.14 8.95
C TYR A 145 27.12 -6.56 8.88
N HIS A 146 27.67 -6.93 10.04
CA HIS A 146 29.02 -7.38 10.14
C HIS A 146 29.10 -8.88 10.20
N TYR A 147 30.05 -9.44 9.47
CA TYR A 147 30.27 -10.88 9.49
C TYR A 147 31.64 -11.14 10.13
N ARG A 148 31.67 -12.17 10.94
CA ARG A 148 32.91 -12.64 11.46
C ARG A 148 33.45 -13.68 10.54
N ASN A 149 34.74 -13.64 10.32
CA ASN A 149 35.41 -14.63 9.50
C ASN A 149 36.05 -15.68 10.38
#